data_b6927a4316d8e9819344f6b8aad50b1a
#
_entry.id   b6927a4316d8e9819344f6b8aad50b1a
#
_cell.length_a   1.000
_cell.length_b   1.000
_cell.length_c   1.000
_cell.angle_alpha   90.00
_cell.angle_beta   90.00
_cell.angle_gamma   90.00
#
_symmetry.space_group_name_H-M   'P 1'
#
loop_
_entity.id
_entity.type
_entity.pdbx_description
1 polymer ?
#
loop_
_entity_poly.entity_id
_entity_poly.type
_entity_poly.pdbx_seq_one_letter_code
_entity_poly.pdbx_strand_id
1 'polypeptide(L)'
;NIYGYALSTVESNSEWFALYVGVLNNMRQLQNNSTNSLLVGIAQIIEGHAFGTAASLWGGIPYSEAGNPEIEDPAFDTQVSVYNAAIAKLNAGISTLQTASSSSLSQDIYFGGNKDKWVEAAYTLIARFNLHKKDYAAAIAAANNGISSASGDMQYKPPGIQSGDQNLFATILNGSR
;
A
#
# COMPACT_ATOMS: atom_id res chain seq x y z
N ASN A 1 24.46 -15.59 -11.60
CA ASN A 1 24.19 -16.12 -12.95
C ASN A 1 22.93 -15.42 -13.48
N ILE A 2 23.11 -14.41 -14.34
CA ILE A 2 22.04 -13.54 -14.87
C ILE A 2 20.98 -14.35 -15.68
N TYR A 3 21.28 -15.57 -16.07
CA TYR A 3 20.41 -16.44 -16.87
C TYR A 3 19.81 -17.61 -16.09
N GLY A 4 20.06 -17.72 -14.80
CA GLY A 4 19.43 -18.73 -13.95
C GLY A 4 18.22 -18.14 -13.25
N TYR A 5 17.02 -18.65 -13.53
CA TYR A 5 15.79 -18.31 -12.80
C TYR A 5 15.75 -18.94 -11.39
N ALA A 6 16.88 -19.04 -10.72
CA ALA A 6 16.98 -19.59 -9.38
C ALA A 6 16.76 -18.46 -8.37
N LEU A 7 15.54 -18.32 -7.87
CA LEU A 7 15.25 -17.48 -6.71
C LEU A 7 15.85 -18.15 -5.48
N SER A 8 16.71 -17.42 -4.76
CA SER A 8 17.18 -17.85 -3.44
C SER A 8 16.19 -17.44 -2.35
N THR A 9 16.25 -18.13 -1.21
CA THR A 9 15.37 -17.82 -0.06
C THR A 9 15.60 -16.44 0.55
N VAL A 10 16.66 -15.74 0.17
CA VAL A 10 17.03 -14.43 0.73
C VAL A 10 16.68 -13.25 -0.19
N GLU A 11 16.27 -13.50 -1.43
CA GLU A 11 16.06 -12.42 -2.41
C GLU A 11 14.90 -11.48 -2.08
N SER A 12 13.91 -11.94 -1.34
CA SER A 12 12.77 -11.13 -0.89
C SER A 12 12.87 -10.63 0.55
N ASN A 13 14.01 -10.84 1.23
CA ASN A 13 14.13 -10.48 2.65
C ASN A 13 14.02 -8.97 2.89
N SER A 14 14.55 -8.14 1.99
CA SER A 14 14.46 -6.69 2.09
C SER A 14 13.02 -6.18 1.96
N GLU A 15 12.28 -6.70 1.00
CA GLU A 15 10.88 -6.36 0.76
C GLU A 15 9.98 -6.87 1.89
N TRP A 16 10.24 -8.07 2.39
CA TRP A 16 9.55 -8.64 3.54
C TRP A 16 9.77 -7.79 4.80
N PHE A 17 11.02 -7.44 5.09
CA PHE A 17 11.34 -6.56 6.20
C PHE A 17 10.68 -5.18 6.05
N ALA A 18 10.74 -4.58 4.86
CA ALA A 18 10.12 -3.29 4.58
C ALA A 18 8.60 -3.35 4.75
N LEU A 19 7.95 -4.46 4.38
CA LEU A 19 6.51 -4.64 4.54
C LEU A 19 6.10 -4.62 6.01
N TYR A 20 6.74 -5.42 6.86
CA TYR A 20 6.32 -5.59 8.26
C TYR A 20 6.85 -4.48 9.16
N VAL A 21 8.14 -4.17 9.09
CA VAL A 21 8.77 -3.14 9.95
C VAL A 21 8.53 -1.74 9.38
N GLY A 22 8.68 -1.57 8.08
CA GLY A 22 8.53 -0.27 7.42
C GLY A 22 7.07 0.16 7.29
N VAL A 23 6.20 -0.70 6.76
CA VAL A 23 4.81 -0.33 6.49
C VAL A 23 3.89 -0.68 7.65
N LEU A 24 3.74 -1.96 8.02
CA LEU A 24 2.72 -2.39 8.99
C LEU A 24 2.85 -1.67 10.31
N ASN A 25 4.03 -1.72 10.90
CA ASN A 25 4.29 -1.12 12.20
C ASN A 25 4.01 0.39 12.19
N ASN A 26 4.54 1.12 11.20
CA ASN A 26 4.36 2.57 11.13
C ASN A 26 2.90 2.95 10.84
N MET A 27 2.22 2.25 9.94
CA MET A 27 0.82 2.56 9.61
C MET A 27 -0.10 2.26 10.80
N ARG A 28 0.12 1.17 11.53
CA ARG A 28 -0.67 0.87 12.74
C ARG A 28 -0.38 1.84 13.88
N GLN A 29 0.88 2.27 14.07
CA GLN A 29 1.20 3.32 15.04
C GLN A 29 0.50 4.65 14.70
N LEU A 30 0.49 5.06 13.45
CA LEU A 30 -0.25 6.26 13.01
C LEU A 30 -1.75 6.13 13.28
N GLN A 31 -2.36 4.98 12.95
CA GLN A 31 -3.78 4.73 13.18
C GLN A 31 -4.15 4.76 14.66
N ASN A 32 -3.27 4.24 15.53
CA ASN A 32 -3.53 4.12 16.96
C ASN A 32 -3.27 5.41 17.75
N ASN A 33 -2.33 6.25 17.29
CA ASN A 33 -1.86 7.40 18.04
C ASN A 33 -2.27 8.75 17.46
N SER A 34 -2.81 8.80 16.23
CA SER A 34 -3.24 10.05 15.62
C SER A 34 -4.73 10.29 15.77
N THR A 35 -5.10 11.53 16.08
CA THR A 35 -6.49 12.04 16.04
C THR A 35 -6.84 12.71 14.71
N ASN A 36 -5.87 12.86 13.81
CA ASN A 36 -6.09 13.47 12.49
C ASN A 36 -6.68 12.44 11.52
N SER A 37 -7.99 12.53 11.26
CA SER A 37 -8.71 11.61 10.37
C SER A 37 -8.13 11.53 8.96
N LEU A 38 -7.56 12.62 8.42
CA LEU A 38 -6.90 12.61 7.12
C LEU A 38 -5.68 11.68 7.13
N LEU A 39 -4.82 11.82 8.14
CA LEU A 39 -3.61 11.01 8.29
C LEU A 39 -3.96 9.54 8.56
N VAL A 40 -4.93 9.29 9.44
CA VAL A 40 -5.40 7.93 9.75
C VAL A 40 -5.99 7.24 8.53
N GLY A 41 -6.85 7.92 7.77
CA GLY A 41 -7.44 7.37 6.55
C GLY A 41 -6.40 7.03 5.48
N ILE A 42 -5.42 7.92 5.27
CA ILE A 42 -4.28 7.66 4.36
C ILE A 42 -3.47 6.44 4.85
N ALA A 43 -3.16 6.35 6.14
CA ALA A 43 -2.42 5.22 6.70
C ALA A 43 -3.16 3.88 6.51
N GLN A 44 -4.49 3.87 6.66
CA GLN A 44 -5.32 2.69 6.39
C GLN A 44 -5.27 2.28 4.92
N ILE A 45 -5.31 3.23 3.98
CA ILE A 45 -5.21 2.95 2.55
C ILE A 45 -3.82 2.40 2.19
N ILE A 46 -2.75 2.98 2.73
CA ILE A 46 -1.38 2.49 2.51
C ILE A 46 -1.21 1.06 3.05
N GLU A 47 -1.71 0.75 4.25
CA GLU A 47 -1.68 -0.61 4.80
C GLU A 47 -2.43 -1.59 3.89
N GLY A 48 -3.67 -1.26 3.48
CA GLY A 48 -4.46 -2.10 2.58
C GLY A 48 -3.77 -2.31 1.22
N HIS A 49 -3.17 -1.26 0.64
CA HIS A 49 -2.40 -1.36 -0.60
C HIS A 49 -1.21 -2.30 -0.47
N ALA A 50 -0.40 -2.12 0.57
CA ALA A 50 0.83 -2.89 0.76
C ALA A 50 0.52 -4.38 0.94
N PHE A 51 -0.43 -4.74 1.81
CA PHE A 51 -0.74 -6.14 2.11
C PHE A 51 -1.51 -6.84 0.99
N GLY A 52 -2.42 -6.15 0.32
CA GLY A 52 -3.06 -6.70 -0.88
C GLY A 52 -2.06 -6.94 -2.03
N THR A 53 -1.06 -6.06 -2.18
CA THR A 53 0.02 -6.25 -3.15
C THR A 53 0.95 -7.39 -2.74
N ALA A 54 1.32 -7.47 -1.46
CA ALA A 54 2.13 -8.57 -0.91
C ALA A 54 1.46 -9.94 -1.12
N ALA A 55 0.15 -10.02 -0.86
CA ALA A 55 -0.61 -11.24 -1.16
C ALA A 55 -0.61 -11.59 -2.65
N SER A 56 -0.55 -10.60 -3.55
CA SER A 56 -0.43 -10.85 -4.99
C SER A 56 0.93 -11.44 -5.38
N LEU A 57 2.00 -11.09 -4.64
CA LEU A 57 3.36 -11.52 -4.91
C LEU A 57 3.70 -12.87 -4.26
N TRP A 58 3.31 -13.04 -2.99
CA TRP A 58 3.75 -14.20 -2.18
C TRP A 58 2.63 -15.20 -1.86
N GLY A 59 1.38 -14.89 -2.19
CA GLY A 59 0.24 -15.74 -1.84
C GLY A 59 -0.20 -15.55 -0.40
N GLY A 60 -0.18 -16.61 0.41
CA GLY A 60 -0.48 -16.52 1.84
C GLY A 60 0.67 -15.86 2.60
N ILE A 61 0.33 -14.95 3.50
CA ILE A 61 1.28 -14.19 4.33
C ILE A 61 0.68 -13.94 5.73
N PRO A 62 1.48 -13.78 6.79
CA PRO A 62 0.98 -13.35 8.10
C PRO A 62 0.40 -11.92 8.01
N TYR A 63 -0.85 -11.74 8.41
CA TYR A 63 -1.47 -10.42 8.48
C TYR A 63 -2.38 -10.22 9.68
N SER A 64 -3.27 -11.18 9.94
CA SER A 64 -4.26 -11.07 11.02
C SER A 64 -3.62 -10.96 12.41
N GLU A 65 -2.59 -11.76 12.66
CA GLU A 65 -1.84 -11.80 13.91
C GLU A 65 -0.56 -10.96 13.88
N ALA A 66 -0.10 -10.58 12.70
CA ALA A 66 1.16 -9.84 12.55
C ALA A 66 1.14 -8.50 13.30
N GLY A 67 2.24 -8.18 13.99
CA GLY A 67 2.38 -6.97 14.79
C GLY A 67 1.64 -7.00 16.13
N ASN A 68 1.08 -8.14 16.53
CA ASN A 68 0.61 -8.37 17.90
C ASN A 68 1.82 -8.79 18.78
N PRO A 69 2.21 -8.00 19.80
CA PRO A 69 3.38 -8.31 20.63
C PRO A 69 3.24 -9.58 21.48
N GLU A 70 2.02 -10.09 21.65
CA GLU A 70 1.74 -11.31 22.38
C GLU A 70 1.93 -12.58 21.53
N ILE A 71 2.13 -12.43 20.21
CA ILE A 71 2.27 -13.53 19.25
C ILE A 71 3.65 -13.46 18.62
N GLU A 72 4.54 -14.36 19.06
CA GLU A 72 5.91 -14.41 18.58
C GLU A 72 6.02 -14.98 17.16
N ASP A 73 5.17 -15.97 16.82
CA ASP A 73 5.16 -16.66 15.53
C ASP A 73 3.74 -16.57 14.89
N PRO A 74 3.42 -15.45 14.21
CA PRO A 74 2.10 -15.25 13.63
C PRO A 74 1.82 -16.22 12.49
N ALA A 75 0.62 -16.80 12.49
CA ALA A 75 0.17 -17.74 11.48
C ALA A 75 0.07 -17.09 10.08
N PHE A 76 0.29 -17.91 9.04
CA PHE A 76 0.06 -17.50 7.65
C PHE A 76 -1.44 -17.49 7.35
N ASP A 77 -1.96 -16.33 6.99
CA ASP A 77 -3.29 -16.20 6.42
C ASP A 77 -3.31 -16.70 4.97
N THR A 78 -4.46 -17.22 4.52
CA THR A 78 -4.60 -17.55 3.11
C THR A 78 -4.59 -16.28 2.25
N GLN A 79 -4.15 -16.37 1.00
CA GLN A 79 -4.15 -15.24 0.06
C GLN A 79 -5.51 -14.52 -0.02
N VAL A 80 -6.61 -15.30 -0.08
CA VAL A 80 -7.97 -14.75 -0.14
C VAL A 80 -8.33 -14.02 1.15
N SER A 81 -7.92 -14.56 2.31
CA SER A 81 -8.11 -13.90 3.61
C SER A 81 -7.40 -12.56 3.66
N VAL A 82 -6.15 -12.49 3.19
CA VAL A 82 -5.38 -11.24 3.13
C VAL A 82 -6.04 -10.23 2.17
N TYR A 83 -6.51 -10.66 0.99
CA TYR A 83 -7.27 -9.75 0.11
C TYR A 83 -8.53 -9.20 0.76
N ASN A 84 -9.29 -10.04 1.47
CA ASN A 84 -10.49 -9.58 2.18
C ASN A 84 -10.14 -8.57 3.26
N ALA A 85 -9.11 -8.82 4.04
CA ALA A 85 -8.62 -7.90 5.07
C ALA A 85 -8.08 -6.59 4.48
N ALA A 86 -7.33 -6.65 3.37
CA ALA A 86 -6.86 -5.48 2.65
C ALA A 86 -8.02 -4.62 2.12
N ILE A 87 -9.05 -5.25 1.51
CA ILE A 87 -10.25 -4.56 1.05
C ILE A 87 -11.01 -3.92 2.23
N ALA A 88 -11.13 -4.63 3.35
CA ALA A 88 -11.75 -4.07 4.56
C ALA A 88 -10.97 -2.85 5.09
N LYS A 89 -9.64 -2.90 5.08
CA LYS A 89 -8.78 -1.79 5.47
C LYS A 89 -8.92 -0.59 4.52
N LEU A 90 -8.99 -0.82 3.20
CA LEU A 90 -9.24 0.23 2.21
C LEU A 90 -10.61 0.91 2.42
N ASN A 91 -11.67 0.12 2.67
CA ASN A 91 -12.99 0.66 2.98
C ASN A 91 -13.00 1.46 4.29
N ALA A 92 -12.29 1.01 5.32
CA ALA A 92 -12.11 1.78 6.55
C ALA A 92 -11.41 3.12 6.27
N GLY A 93 -10.38 3.12 5.43
CA GLY A 93 -9.69 4.34 4.99
C GLY A 93 -10.62 5.32 4.27
N ILE A 94 -11.44 4.84 3.33
CA ILE A 94 -12.44 5.65 2.65
C ILE A 94 -13.40 6.28 3.67
N SER A 95 -13.96 5.48 4.58
CA SER A 95 -14.89 5.97 5.60
C SER A 95 -14.25 7.01 6.52
N THR A 96 -13.00 6.77 6.93
CA THR A 96 -12.24 7.72 7.77
C THR A 96 -11.98 9.04 7.04
N LEU A 97 -11.59 8.99 5.77
CA LEU A 97 -11.37 10.19 4.95
C LEU A 97 -12.63 11.03 4.75
N GLN A 98 -13.81 10.39 4.68
CA GLN A 98 -15.08 11.11 4.59
C GLN A 98 -15.35 11.98 5.83
N THR A 99 -14.82 11.62 7.00
CA THR A 99 -14.94 12.41 8.23
C THR A 99 -13.85 13.49 8.37
N ALA A 100 -12.83 13.49 7.51
CA ALA A 100 -11.72 14.43 7.61
C ALA A 100 -12.15 15.86 7.25
N SER A 101 -11.88 16.79 8.16
CA SER A 101 -12.15 18.22 7.98
C SER A 101 -11.13 18.95 7.10
N SER A 102 -9.93 18.36 6.90
CA SER A 102 -8.85 18.90 6.06
C SER A 102 -8.67 18.06 4.80
N SER A 103 -8.21 18.69 3.72
CA SER A 103 -7.80 18.06 2.46
C SER A 103 -6.38 18.50 2.06
N SER A 104 -5.55 18.88 3.03
CA SER A 104 -4.17 19.28 2.80
C SER A 104 -3.25 18.66 3.85
N LEU A 105 -2.19 18.03 3.37
CA LEU A 105 -1.13 17.40 4.17
C LEU A 105 0.18 17.50 3.40
N SER A 106 1.05 18.44 3.78
CA SER A 106 2.30 18.70 3.06
C SER A 106 3.28 17.53 3.06
N GLN A 107 3.17 16.61 4.02
CA GLN A 107 3.96 15.40 4.11
C GLN A 107 3.50 14.29 3.16
N ASP A 108 2.30 14.41 2.59
CA ASP A 108 1.81 13.45 1.59
C ASP A 108 2.44 13.74 0.22
N ILE A 109 3.39 12.91 -0.15
CA ILE A 109 4.18 13.01 -1.38
C ILE A 109 3.42 12.60 -2.65
N TYR A 110 2.23 12.00 -2.51
CA TYR A 110 1.43 11.53 -3.65
C TYR A 110 0.38 12.55 -4.07
N PHE A 111 -0.46 12.97 -3.15
CA PHE A 111 -1.62 13.80 -3.45
C PHE A 111 -1.70 15.09 -2.60
N GLY A 112 -0.70 15.38 -1.75
CA GLY A 112 -0.67 16.55 -0.90
C GLY A 112 -1.83 16.60 0.12
N GLY A 113 -2.38 15.45 0.47
CA GLY A 113 -3.52 15.33 1.38
C GLY A 113 -4.89 15.44 0.69
N ASN A 114 -4.96 15.46 -0.64
CA ASN A 114 -6.24 15.47 -1.35
C ASN A 114 -7.01 14.17 -1.09
N LYS A 115 -8.01 14.24 -0.21
CA LYS A 115 -8.77 13.08 0.24
C LYS A 115 -9.57 12.40 -0.87
N ASP A 116 -10.07 13.17 -1.84
CA ASP A 116 -10.88 12.61 -2.93
C ASP A 116 -10.03 11.74 -3.84
N LYS A 117 -8.78 12.16 -4.14
CA LYS A 117 -7.82 11.34 -4.88
C LYS A 117 -7.40 10.08 -4.12
N TRP A 118 -7.25 10.15 -2.80
CA TRP A 118 -7.00 8.97 -1.98
C TRP A 118 -8.18 8.00 -1.99
N VAL A 119 -9.41 8.50 -1.98
CA VAL A 119 -10.64 7.68 -2.10
C VAL A 119 -10.69 7.00 -3.47
N GLU A 120 -10.43 7.72 -4.57
CA GLU A 120 -10.37 7.13 -5.92
C GLU A 120 -9.27 6.06 -6.02
N ALA A 121 -8.09 6.31 -5.45
CA ALA A 121 -7.00 5.34 -5.38
C ALA A 121 -7.40 4.08 -4.59
N ALA A 122 -8.08 4.25 -3.46
CA ALA A 122 -8.58 3.12 -2.66
C ALA A 122 -9.59 2.27 -3.43
N TYR A 123 -10.54 2.88 -4.13
CA TYR A 123 -11.48 2.15 -4.98
C TYR A 123 -10.80 1.40 -6.14
N THR A 124 -9.78 2.00 -6.75
CA THR A 124 -8.96 1.34 -7.78
C THR A 124 -8.27 0.09 -7.22
N LEU A 125 -7.73 0.17 -6.01
CA LEU A 125 -7.12 -0.99 -5.32
C LEU A 125 -8.16 -2.05 -4.94
N ILE A 126 -9.34 -1.65 -4.46
CA ILE A 126 -10.47 -2.57 -4.18
C ILE A 126 -10.88 -3.31 -5.45
N ALA A 127 -10.98 -2.60 -6.58
CA ALA A 127 -11.27 -3.23 -7.87
C ALA A 127 -10.21 -4.27 -8.25
N ARG A 128 -8.92 -3.91 -8.13
CA ARG A 128 -7.78 -4.80 -8.41
C ARG A 128 -7.84 -6.07 -7.55
N PHE A 129 -8.02 -5.95 -6.24
CA PHE A 129 -8.02 -7.13 -5.35
C PHE A 129 -9.24 -8.01 -5.53
N ASN A 130 -10.42 -7.44 -5.83
CA ASN A 130 -11.58 -8.23 -6.22
C ASN A 130 -11.36 -8.95 -7.56
N LEU A 131 -10.68 -8.32 -8.54
CA LEU A 131 -10.29 -8.97 -9.79
C LEU A 131 -9.37 -10.18 -9.54
N HIS A 132 -8.37 -10.05 -8.65
CA HIS A 132 -7.50 -11.16 -8.26
C HIS A 132 -8.27 -12.30 -7.57
N LYS A 133 -9.31 -11.99 -6.81
CA LYS A 133 -10.23 -12.97 -6.22
C LYS A 133 -11.20 -13.58 -7.22
N LYS A 134 -11.24 -13.09 -8.47
CA LYS A 134 -12.22 -13.42 -9.52
C LYS A 134 -13.65 -13.00 -9.16
N ASP A 135 -13.83 -12.04 -8.27
CA ASP A 135 -15.11 -11.40 -7.98
C ASP A 135 -15.29 -10.21 -8.95
N TYR A 136 -15.67 -10.54 -10.16
CA TYR A 136 -15.76 -9.55 -11.24
C TYR A 136 -16.85 -8.51 -11.02
N ALA A 137 -17.97 -8.90 -10.36
CA ALA A 137 -19.04 -7.98 -10.05
C ALA A 137 -18.59 -6.90 -9.06
N ALA A 138 -17.94 -7.30 -7.97
CA ALA A 138 -17.38 -6.36 -6.99
C ALA A 138 -16.23 -5.53 -7.60
N ALA A 139 -15.42 -6.11 -8.49
CA ALA A 139 -14.36 -5.39 -9.18
C ALA A 139 -14.92 -4.26 -10.06
N ILE A 140 -15.96 -4.52 -10.85
CA ILE A 140 -16.60 -3.51 -11.71
C ILE A 140 -17.26 -2.42 -10.86
N ALA A 141 -17.98 -2.80 -9.79
CA ALA A 141 -18.62 -1.84 -8.90
C ALA A 141 -17.61 -0.88 -8.25
N ALA A 142 -16.46 -1.40 -7.82
CA ALA A 142 -15.39 -0.57 -7.27
C ALA A 142 -14.72 0.30 -8.35
N ALA A 143 -14.43 -0.24 -9.52
CA ALA A 143 -13.76 0.48 -10.61
C ALA A 143 -14.54 1.72 -11.06
N ASN A 144 -15.87 1.70 -11.00
CA ASN A 144 -16.71 2.85 -11.34
C ASN A 144 -16.49 4.07 -10.41
N ASN A 145 -15.88 3.86 -9.23
CA ASN A 145 -15.54 4.91 -8.28
C ASN A 145 -14.02 5.15 -8.19
N GLY A 146 -13.24 4.43 -9.00
CA GLY A 146 -11.80 4.52 -9.02
C GLY A 146 -11.27 5.68 -9.87
N ILE A 147 -9.95 5.73 -10.01
CA ILE A 147 -9.26 6.72 -10.84
C ILE A 147 -9.75 6.64 -12.29
N SER A 148 -10.30 7.73 -12.80
CA SER A 148 -10.89 7.81 -14.14
C SER A 148 -10.04 8.57 -15.17
N SER A 149 -8.95 9.21 -14.72
CA SER A 149 -8.06 9.99 -15.59
C SER A 149 -6.61 9.96 -15.09
N ALA A 150 -5.64 10.15 -15.97
CA ALA A 150 -4.21 10.18 -15.63
C ALA A 150 -3.83 11.24 -14.58
N SER A 151 -4.63 12.30 -14.43
CA SER A 151 -4.40 13.31 -13.37
C SER A 151 -4.69 12.80 -11.95
N GLY A 152 -5.40 11.69 -11.83
CA GLY A 152 -5.68 10.99 -10.57
C GLY A 152 -4.66 9.92 -10.21
N ASP A 153 -3.71 9.61 -11.09
CA ASP A 153 -2.72 8.56 -10.85
C ASP A 153 -1.88 8.82 -9.60
N MET A 154 -1.70 7.78 -8.79
CA MET A 154 -0.81 7.80 -7.64
C MET A 154 0.64 7.70 -8.12
N GLN A 155 1.30 8.85 -8.26
CA GLN A 155 2.66 8.93 -8.80
C GLN A 155 3.63 9.41 -7.74
N TYR A 156 4.69 8.64 -7.49
CA TYR A 156 5.87 9.14 -6.80
C TYR A 156 6.78 9.85 -7.80
N LYS A 157 7.06 11.11 -7.54
CA LYS A 157 7.98 11.93 -8.35
C LYS A 157 9.25 12.19 -7.54
N PRO A 158 10.32 11.38 -7.74
CA PRO A 158 11.58 11.60 -7.02
C PRO A 158 12.09 13.01 -7.32
N PRO A 159 12.61 13.72 -6.30
CA PRO A 159 13.27 15.01 -6.54
C PRO A 159 14.48 14.80 -7.44
N GLY A 160 14.66 15.66 -8.45
CA GLY A 160 15.76 15.57 -9.41
C GLY A 160 17.11 16.09 -8.86
N ILE A 161 17.28 16.17 -7.54
CA ILE A 161 18.47 16.69 -6.88
C ILE A 161 19.41 15.53 -6.48
N GLN A 162 20.70 15.76 -6.63
CA GLN A 162 21.77 14.75 -6.44
C GLN A 162 21.93 14.25 -4.99
N SER A 163 21.34 14.91 -4.01
CA SER A 163 21.47 14.60 -2.58
C SER A 163 20.19 14.05 -1.93
N GLY A 164 19.24 13.57 -2.71
CA GLY A 164 17.97 13.04 -2.20
C GLY A 164 17.62 11.68 -2.81
N ASP A 165 16.39 11.23 -2.60
CA ASP A 165 15.83 10.04 -3.24
C ASP A 165 15.77 10.25 -4.75
N GLN A 166 16.76 9.73 -5.46
CA GLN A 166 16.86 9.84 -6.90
C GLN A 166 16.11 8.71 -7.59
N ASN A 167 15.66 8.97 -8.82
CA ASN A 167 15.21 7.89 -9.68
C ASN A 167 16.36 6.89 -9.88
N LEU A 168 16.08 5.59 -9.73
CA LEU A 168 17.07 4.52 -9.83
C LEU A 168 17.87 4.57 -11.14
N PHE A 169 17.20 4.91 -12.27
CA PHE A 169 17.89 5.07 -13.55
C PHE A 169 18.90 6.24 -13.54
N ALA A 170 18.57 7.35 -12.88
CA ALA A 170 19.50 8.46 -12.73
C ALA A 170 20.74 8.06 -11.90
N THR A 171 20.53 7.27 -10.84
CA THR A 171 21.63 6.76 -10.00
C THR A 171 22.54 5.81 -10.79
N ILE A 172 21.97 4.89 -11.57
CA ILE A 172 22.73 3.95 -12.41
C ILE A 172 23.50 4.70 -13.49
N LEU A 173 22.88 5.65 -14.19
CA LEU A 173 23.52 6.40 -15.27
C LEU A 173 24.62 7.35 -14.77
N ASN A 174 24.47 7.91 -13.57
CA ASN A 174 25.44 8.82 -12.97
C ASN A 174 26.57 8.09 -12.21
N GLY A 175 26.33 6.87 -11.74
CA GLY A 175 27.33 6.06 -11.02
C GLY A 175 28.30 5.31 -11.92
N SER A 176 28.10 5.32 -13.25
CA SER A 176 28.94 4.65 -14.26
C SER A 176 29.95 5.58 -14.95
N ARG A 177 30.21 6.78 -14.40
CA ARG A 177 31.22 7.72 -14.92
C ARG A 177 32.34 7.95 -13.94
#